data_47f5aee601132b167813d29cf92e684c
#
_entry.id   47f5aee601132b167813d29cf92e684c
#
_cell.length_a   1.000
_cell.length_b   1.000
_cell.length_c   1.000
_cell.angle_alpha   90.00
_cell.angle_beta   90.00
_cell.angle_gamma   90.00
#
_symmetry.space_group_name_H-M   'P 1'
#
loop_
_entity.id
_entity.type
_entity.pdbx_description
1 polymer ?
#
loop_
_entity_poly.entity_id
_entity_poly.type
_entity_poly.pdbx_seq_one_letter_code
_entity_poly.pdbx_strand_id
1 'polypeptide(L)'
;GGSVSHYTQIKTTPGGPILSTAPRTNTGQCPNKNPKDNTPYESSLFAPLTVKEMTEVSEILWLGKFITTVNHAPRSLEESFILYMYLFPPRKEDAIKYLYNNGSKPGRYAKVHIQRGAEHVPDIMEYKVGPLGHPGANVTPLTKPGEIHFNSRPYDGVEVKVLDDLLHNDMKVLETLMRESFDNATFPNDLYIFYYNGPPRMTTEGRETRFVIGFPALEELDVINLLPLSGTVHNPGNNVSDWHPHSYYYLNQGPYSTVQGLVDAYKNNTIRKVRLPAGYRNTLRRKLFPEKDNSLPLREYADHPGARSYMPKGPRFSISGTKVKWMDWSFHISGGQLKGPALFDIRFKGNRIAYELAVNDIALEYATDA
;
A
#
# COMPACT_ATOMS: atom_id res chain seq x y z
N GLY A 1 23.17 11.24 -20.19
CA GLY A 1 22.99 11.52 -18.80
C GLY A 1 21.54 11.32 -18.43
N GLY A 2 21.20 10.18 -17.81
CA GLY A 2 19.83 9.86 -17.44
C GLY A 2 19.45 10.56 -16.15
N SER A 3 18.34 11.28 -16.14
CA SER A 3 17.71 11.78 -14.93
C SER A 3 17.01 10.62 -14.23
N VAL A 4 17.52 10.25 -13.09
CA VAL A 4 16.91 9.26 -12.20
C VAL A 4 15.86 10.00 -11.40
N SER A 5 14.58 9.62 -11.55
CA SER A 5 13.52 10.02 -10.62
C SER A 5 13.94 9.54 -9.23
N HIS A 6 13.94 10.44 -8.26
CA HIS A 6 14.26 10.12 -6.87
C HIS A 6 13.12 9.34 -6.20
N TYR A 7 12.78 8.17 -6.74
CA TYR A 7 12.32 7.09 -5.91
C TYR A 7 13.56 6.42 -5.35
N THR A 8 13.82 6.63 -4.07
CA THR A 8 14.88 5.95 -3.36
C THR A 8 14.70 4.46 -3.57
N GLN A 9 15.49 3.88 -4.46
CA GLN A 9 15.63 2.44 -4.49
C GLN A 9 16.07 2.03 -3.09
N ILE A 10 15.21 1.35 -2.37
CA ILE A 10 15.62 0.58 -1.21
C ILE A 10 16.59 -0.45 -1.77
N LYS A 11 17.89 -0.16 -1.72
CA LYS A 11 18.93 -1.14 -1.94
C LYS A 11 18.76 -2.17 -0.83
N THR A 12 18.12 -3.27 -1.14
CA THR A 12 18.22 -4.48 -0.37
C THR A 12 19.63 -5.03 -0.58
N THR A 13 20.56 -4.55 0.22
CA THR A 13 21.78 -5.32 0.51
C THR A 13 21.37 -6.53 1.36
N PRO A 14 22.02 -7.69 1.20
CA PRO A 14 21.80 -8.85 2.08
C PRO A 14 22.33 -8.51 3.49
N GLY A 15 21.49 -7.99 4.32
CA GLY A 15 21.75 -7.47 5.64
C GLY A 15 20.72 -6.37 5.84
N GLY A 16 19.60 -6.71 6.50
CA GLY A 16 18.46 -5.81 6.71
C GLY A 16 18.87 -4.45 7.30
N PRO A 17 17.92 -3.50 7.39
CA PRO A 17 18.20 -2.16 7.87
C PRO A 17 18.89 -2.26 9.22
N ILE A 18 20.11 -1.76 9.30
CA ILE A 18 20.82 -1.58 10.56
C ILE A 18 20.06 -0.46 11.29
N LEU A 19 19.03 -0.85 12.01
CA LEU A 19 18.56 -0.03 13.11
C LEU A 19 19.77 0.23 13.99
N SER A 20 20.14 1.48 14.17
CA SER A 20 21.27 1.94 14.94
C SER A 20 21.35 1.11 16.22
N THR A 21 22.43 0.39 16.36
CA THR A 21 22.78 -0.31 17.59
C THR A 21 23.19 0.70 18.65
N ALA A 22 22.23 1.42 19.24
CA ALA A 22 22.42 1.86 20.59
C ALA A 22 22.62 0.59 21.43
N PRO A 23 23.63 0.52 22.32
CA PRO A 23 23.87 -0.66 23.10
C PRO A 23 22.59 -0.96 23.89
N ARG A 24 21.92 -2.06 23.55
CA ARG A 24 20.83 -2.61 24.35
C ARG A 24 21.47 -3.10 25.63
N THR A 25 21.47 -2.26 26.65
CA THR A 25 21.67 -2.74 28.00
C THR A 25 20.59 -3.80 28.24
N ASN A 26 21.04 -5.00 28.55
CA ASN A 26 20.23 -6.14 28.93
C ASN A 26 19.37 -5.77 30.15
N THR A 27 18.20 -5.24 29.93
CA THR A 27 17.22 -4.99 30.96
C THR A 27 16.00 -5.84 30.67
N GLY A 28 15.96 -6.98 31.33
CA GLY A 28 14.75 -7.77 31.48
C GLY A 28 14.31 -8.50 30.21
N GLN A 29 14.85 -9.69 30.00
CA GLN A 29 14.15 -10.70 29.24
C GLN A 29 12.73 -10.80 29.80
N CYS A 30 11.72 -10.46 28.99
CA CYS A 30 10.39 -10.96 29.26
C CYS A 30 10.50 -12.49 29.38
N PRO A 31 10.16 -13.10 30.51
CA PRO A 31 10.13 -14.55 30.59
C PRO A 31 8.90 -15.06 29.84
N ASN A 32 8.97 -15.02 28.52
CA ASN A 32 7.96 -15.60 27.64
C ASN A 32 8.42 -16.98 27.17
N LYS A 33 8.61 -17.85 28.14
CA LYS A 33 8.58 -19.28 27.85
C LYS A 33 7.55 -19.90 28.77
N ASN A 34 6.32 -19.95 28.28
CA ASN A 34 5.41 -20.97 28.77
C ASN A 34 5.75 -22.26 28.00
N PRO A 35 6.47 -23.23 28.61
CA PRO A 35 7.10 -24.33 27.88
C PRO A 35 6.11 -25.38 27.33
N LYS A 36 4.82 -25.20 27.49
CA LYS A 36 3.81 -26.22 27.21
C LYS A 36 2.93 -26.00 26.00
N ASP A 37 3.04 -24.88 25.29
CA ASP A 37 2.26 -24.63 24.07
C ASP A 37 3.19 -24.46 22.85
N ASN A 38 3.98 -25.50 22.59
CA ASN A 38 4.82 -25.59 21.37
C ASN A 38 4.00 -26.02 20.15
N THR A 39 2.81 -25.49 19.95
CA THR A 39 2.15 -25.65 18.65
C THR A 39 2.86 -24.69 17.69
N PRO A 40 3.57 -25.19 16.67
CA PRO A 40 4.25 -24.29 15.73
C PRO A 40 3.24 -23.30 15.16
N TYR A 41 3.64 -22.04 15.00
CA TYR A 41 2.83 -20.99 14.36
C TYR A 41 2.23 -21.48 13.02
N GLU A 42 3.03 -22.25 12.27
CA GLU A 42 2.68 -22.86 10.99
C GLU A 42 1.52 -23.90 11.05
N SER A 43 1.16 -24.37 12.24
CA SER A 43 0.12 -25.39 12.37
C SER A 43 -1.27 -24.84 12.65
N SER A 44 -1.41 -23.53 12.89
CA SER A 44 -2.69 -22.90 13.17
C SER A 44 -3.56 -22.80 11.92
N LEU A 45 -4.85 -23.11 12.03
CA LEU A 45 -5.83 -22.93 10.95
C LEU A 45 -5.91 -21.48 10.46
N PHE A 46 -5.65 -20.54 11.35
CA PHE A 46 -5.88 -19.11 11.14
C PHE A 46 -4.57 -18.32 10.96
N ALA A 47 -3.40 -18.99 11.02
CA ALA A 47 -2.12 -18.33 10.79
C ALA A 47 -2.04 -17.80 9.35
N PRO A 48 -1.48 -16.59 9.13
CA PRO A 48 -1.15 -16.12 7.80
C PRO A 48 -0.34 -17.15 7.02
N LEU A 49 -0.28 -17.00 5.70
CA LEU A 49 0.57 -17.84 4.86
C LEU A 49 2.03 -17.65 5.27
N THR A 50 2.76 -18.75 5.34
CA THR A 50 4.23 -18.71 5.52
C THR A 50 4.90 -18.34 4.20
N VAL A 51 6.16 -17.89 4.27
CA VAL A 51 6.95 -17.61 3.06
C VAL A 51 7.02 -18.84 2.16
N LYS A 52 7.19 -20.04 2.75
CA LYS A 52 7.21 -21.30 2.01
C LYS A 52 5.90 -21.55 1.26
N GLU A 53 4.75 -21.34 1.92
CA GLU A 53 3.44 -21.50 1.28
C GLU A 53 3.24 -20.45 0.17
N MET A 54 3.67 -19.19 0.38
CA MET A 54 3.60 -18.16 -0.65
C MET A 54 4.46 -18.49 -1.87
N THR A 55 5.66 -19.03 -1.64
CA THR A 55 6.53 -19.51 -2.74
C THR A 55 5.87 -20.64 -3.51
N GLU A 56 5.34 -21.64 -2.82
CA GLU A 56 4.60 -22.76 -3.44
C GLU A 56 3.44 -22.27 -4.31
N VAL A 57 2.65 -21.32 -3.82
CA VAL A 57 1.55 -20.71 -4.58
C VAL A 57 2.07 -20.02 -5.85
N SER A 58 3.14 -19.23 -5.73
CA SER A 58 3.73 -18.53 -6.86
C SER A 58 4.24 -19.50 -7.93
N GLU A 59 4.87 -20.60 -7.52
CA GLU A 59 5.34 -21.66 -8.42
C GLU A 59 4.17 -22.36 -9.13
N ILE A 60 3.11 -22.71 -8.40
CA ILE A 60 1.91 -23.32 -8.98
C ILE A 60 1.30 -22.42 -10.05
N LEU A 61 1.16 -21.12 -9.75
CA LEU A 61 0.58 -20.15 -10.68
C LEU A 61 1.48 -19.90 -11.90
N TRP A 62 2.79 -19.87 -11.71
CA TRP A 62 3.76 -19.72 -12.78
C TRP A 62 3.75 -20.94 -13.73
N LEU A 63 3.86 -22.14 -13.17
CA LEU A 63 3.84 -23.40 -13.95
C LEU A 63 2.50 -23.59 -14.68
N GLY A 64 1.40 -23.18 -14.06
CA GLY A 64 0.07 -23.19 -14.65
C GLY A 64 -0.21 -22.07 -15.66
N LYS A 65 0.75 -21.16 -15.90
CA LYS A 65 0.66 -20.01 -16.81
C LYS A 65 -0.44 -19.01 -16.44
N PHE A 66 -0.80 -18.92 -15.15
CA PHE A 66 -1.73 -17.91 -14.66
C PHE A 66 -1.07 -16.53 -14.50
N ILE A 67 0.26 -16.52 -14.35
CA ILE A 67 1.06 -15.29 -14.23
C ILE A 67 2.24 -15.35 -15.21
N THR A 68 2.65 -14.17 -15.69
CA THR A 68 3.80 -13.99 -16.61
C THR A 68 5.03 -13.44 -15.88
N THR A 69 4.89 -13.01 -14.65
CA THR A 69 5.94 -12.37 -13.85
C THR A 69 6.03 -13.02 -12.47
N VAL A 70 7.19 -13.55 -12.10
CA VAL A 70 7.41 -14.20 -10.79
C VAL A 70 8.71 -13.76 -10.12
N ASN A 71 9.77 -13.53 -10.91
CA ASN A 71 11.12 -13.27 -10.38
C ASN A 71 11.52 -11.79 -10.36
N HIS A 72 10.68 -10.90 -10.79
CA HIS A 72 10.89 -9.45 -10.80
C HIS A 72 9.55 -8.71 -10.62
N ALA A 73 9.64 -7.44 -10.22
CA ALA A 73 8.47 -6.59 -10.20
C ALA A 73 7.90 -6.42 -11.62
N PRO A 74 6.57 -6.25 -11.77
CA PRO A 74 5.95 -5.97 -13.06
C PRO A 74 6.59 -4.74 -13.72
N ARG A 75 6.77 -4.79 -15.04
CA ARG A 75 7.37 -3.73 -15.85
C ARG A 75 6.40 -3.10 -16.83
N SER A 76 5.29 -3.77 -17.09
CA SER A 76 4.25 -3.36 -18.02
C SER A 76 2.88 -3.72 -17.49
N LEU A 77 1.88 -2.95 -17.91
CA LEU A 77 0.47 -3.25 -17.64
C LEU A 77 -0.04 -4.47 -18.42
N GLU A 78 0.72 -4.91 -19.43
CA GLU A 78 0.43 -6.11 -20.22
C GLU A 78 0.92 -7.40 -19.57
N GLU A 79 1.55 -7.33 -18.40
CA GLU A 79 1.96 -8.51 -17.65
C GLU A 79 0.83 -9.00 -16.74
N SER A 80 0.79 -10.32 -16.51
CA SER A 80 -0.09 -10.94 -15.51
C SER A 80 0.72 -11.26 -14.25
N PHE A 81 0.26 -10.76 -13.10
CA PHE A 81 0.97 -10.91 -11.84
C PHE A 81 0.04 -10.92 -10.63
N ILE A 82 0.58 -11.37 -9.50
CA ILE A 82 -0.15 -11.44 -8.24
C ILE A 82 -0.26 -10.04 -7.63
N LEU A 83 -1.49 -9.56 -7.44
CA LEU A 83 -1.78 -8.33 -6.70
C LEU A 83 -1.76 -8.58 -5.20
N TYR A 84 -2.49 -9.62 -4.76
CA TYR A 84 -2.66 -9.97 -3.35
C TYR A 84 -2.66 -11.47 -3.16
N MET A 85 -2.07 -11.92 -2.07
CA MET A 85 -2.03 -13.32 -1.68
C MET A 85 -2.16 -13.42 -0.16
N TYR A 86 -3.15 -14.15 0.33
CA TYR A 86 -3.38 -14.35 1.75
C TYR A 86 -4.08 -15.66 2.04
N LEU A 87 -4.13 -16.06 3.31
CA LEU A 87 -4.80 -17.27 3.73
C LEU A 87 -6.28 -17.24 3.30
N PHE A 88 -6.72 -18.29 2.62
CA PHE A 88 -8.14 -18.59 2.44
C PHE A 88 -8.61 -19.42 3.63
N PRO A 89 -9.38 -18.84 4.57
CA PRO A 89 -9.75 -19.54 5.78
C PRO A 89 -10.57 -20.79 5.48
N PRO A 90 -10.46 -21.85 6.29
CA PRO A 90 -11.27 -23.05 6.11
C PRO A 90 -12.75 -22.73 6.34
N ARG A 91 -13.62 -23.58 5.80
CA ARG A 91 -15.06 -23.47 6.06
C ARG A 91 -15.31 -23.59 7.56
N LYS A 92 -16.28 -22.81 8.06
CA LYS A 92 -16.63 -22.77 9.48
C LYS A 92 -16.93 -24.16 10.05
N GLU A 93 -17.71 -24.96 9.31
CA GLU A 93 -18.08 -26.31 9.73
C GLU A 93 -16.87 -27.22 9.90
N ASP A 94 -15.91 -27.17 8.95
CA ASP A 94 -14.70 -28.00 8.97
C ASP A 94 -13.77 -27.58 10.11
N ALA A 95 -13.62 -26.26 10.31
CA ALA A 95 -12.84 -25.72 11.42
C ALA A 95 -13.44 -26.13 12.77
N ILE A 96 -14.75 -26.06 12.93
CA ILE A 96 -15.45 -26.46 14.16
C ILE A 96 -15.31 -27.96 14.41
N LYS A 97 -15.46 -28.81 13.38
CA LYS A 97 -15.24 -30.25 13.51
C LYS A 97 -13.84 -30.56 14.01
N TYR A 98 -12.83 -29.93 13.40
CA TYR A 98 -11.43 -30.12 13.82
C TYR A 98 -11.19 -29.65 15.25
N LEU A 99 -11.64 -28.45 15.60
CA LEU A 99 -11.35 -27.83 16.91
C LEU A 99 -12.05 -28.51 18.08
N TYR A 100 -13.21 -29.17 17.85
CA TYR A 100 -14.07 -29.62 18.95
C TYR A 100 -14.59 -31.06 18.83
N ASN A 101 -14.57 -31.63 17.64
CA ASN A 101 -15.25 -32.92 17.39
C ASN A 101 -14.30 -33.98 16.83
N ASN A 102 -13.00 -33.87 17.10
CA ASN A 102 -11.95 -34.80 16.61
C ASN A 102 -11.98 -35.00 15.09
N GLY A 103 -12.45 -34.03 14.32
CA GLY A 103 -12.40 -34.06 12.87
C GLY A 103 -10.98 -33.95 12.34
N SER A 104 -10.78 -34.32 11.08
CA SER A 104 -9.49 -34.13 10.40
C SER A 104 -9.16 -32.62 10.27
N LYS A 105 -7.85 -32.31 10.31
CA LYS A 105 -7.39 -30.94 10.11
C LYS A 105 -7.70 -30.51 8.67
N PRO A 106 -8.42 -29.39 8.47
CA PRO A 106 -8.64 -28.83 7.13
C PRO A 106 -7.35 -28.50 6.43
N GLY A 107 -7.29 -28.73 5.11
CA GLY A 107 -6.17 -28.27 4.28
C GLY A 107 -6.06 -26.74 4.28
N ARG A 108 -4.85 -26.25 4.09
CA ARG A 108 -4.60 -24.80 3.97
C ARG A 108 -4.66 -24.41 2.50
N TYR A 109 -5.25 -23.28 2.25
CA TYR A 109 -5.42 -22.71 0.91
C TYR A 109 -5.04 -21.23 0.90
N ALA A 110 -4.57 -20.77 -0.24
CA ALA A 110 -4.39 -19.34 -0.49
C ALA A 110 -5.58 -18.78 -1.28
N LYS A 111 -5.98 -17.55 -0.98
CA LYS A 111 -6.75 -16.69 -1.87
C LYS A 111 -5.76 -15.76 -2.58
N VAL A 112 -5.85 -15.72 -3.91
CA VAL A 112 -4.94 -14.95 -4.75
C VAL A 112 -5.74 -14.07 -5.69
N HIS A 113 -5.38 -12.82 -5.79
CA HIS A 113 -5.89 -11.88 -6.79
C HIS A 113 -4.82 -11.69 -7.84
N ILE A 114 -5.15 -11.95 -9.08
CA ILE A 114 -4.23 -11.83 -10.22
C ILE A 114 -4.75 -10.73 -11.15
N GLN A 115 -3.91 -9.72 -11.40
CA GLN A 115 -4.09 -8.82 -12.51
C GLN A 115 -3.65 -9.55 -13.78
N ARG A 116 -4.56 -9.74 -14.74
CA ARG A 116 -4.33 -10.48 -15.97
C ARG A 116 -4.18 -9.53 -17.15
N GLY A 117 -3.10 -8.74 -17.13
CA GLY A 117 -2.79 -7.80 -18.21
C GLY A 117 -2.40 -8.46 -19.52
N ALA A 118 -1.91 -9.71 -19.48
CA ALA A 118 -1.52 -10.46 -20.69
C ALA A 118 -2.71 -11.06 -21.46
N GLU A 119 -3.91 -11.00 -20.93
CA GLU A 119 -5.10 -11.52 -21.61
C GLU A 119 -5.58 -10.59 -22.72
N HIS A 120 -6.22 -11.16 -23.73
CA HIS A 120 -6.81 -10.38 -24.83
C HIS A 120 -7.82 -9.33 -24.33
N VAL A 121 -8.60 -9.68 -23.31
CA VAL A 121 -9.45 -8.76 -22.54
C VAL A 121 -8.91 -8.75 -21.12
N PRO A 122 -8.13 -7.73 -20.73
CA PRO A 122 -7.52 -7.70 -19.42
C PRO A 122 -8.56 -7.53 -18.32
N ASP A 123 -8.35 -8.23 -17.21
CA ASP A 123 -9.23 -8.18 -16.04
C ASP A 123 -8.46 -8.50 -14.75
N ILE A 124 -9.18 -8.60 -13.65
CA ILE A 124 -8.67 -9.11 -12.38
C ILE A 124 -9.48 -10.35 -12.02
N MET A 125 -8.80 -11.42 -11.66
CA MET A 125 -9.46 -12.64 -11.20
C MET A 125 -8.99 -13.06 -9.81
N GLU A 126 -9.91 -13.65 -9.07
CA GLU A 126 -9.64 -14.26 -7.79
C GLU A 126 -9.56 -15.79 -7.94
N TYR A 127 -8.58 -16.36 -7.28
CA TYR A 127 -8.36 -17.81 -7.28
C TYR A 127 -8.19 -18.35 -5.86
N LYS A 128 -8.62 -19.59 -5.66
CA LYS A 128 -8.28 -20.44 -4.53
C LYS A 128 -7.21 -21.40 -4.97
N VAL A 129 -6.06 -21.44 -4.28
CA VAL A 129 -4.92 -22.29 -4.60
C VAL A 129 -4.63 -23.23 -3.43
N GLY A 130 -4.48 -24.52 -3.69
CA GLY A 130 -4.18 -25.54 -2.69
C GLY A 130 -4.90 -26.88 -2.92
N PRO A 131 -4.82 -27.82 -1.95
CA PRO A 131 -4.27 -27.70 -0.60
C PRO A 131 -2.75 -27.55 -0.60
N LEU A 132 -2.24 -26.61 0.21
CA LEU A 132 -0.81 -26.27 0.30
C LEU A 132 -0.04 -27.34 1.09
N GLY A 133 1.21 -27.59 0.70
CA GLY A 133 2.07 -28.59 1.31
C GLY A 133 1.71 -30.04 0.94
N HIS A 134 0.88 -30.23 -0.07
CA HIS A 134 0.46 -31.56 -0.53
C HIS A 134 0.62 -31.69 -2.05
N PRO A 135 0.98 -32.90 -2.55
CA PRO A 135 0.93 -33.17 -3.97
C PRO A 135 -0.50 -33.00 -4.52
N GLY A 136 -0.64 -32.37 -5.68
CA GLY A 136 -1.95 -32.21 -6.33
C GLY A 136 -2.70 -30.92 -5.91
N ALA A 137 -1.98 -29.92 -5.41
CA ALA A 137 -2.53 -28.58 -5.28
C ALA A 137 -3.05 -28.10 -6.64
N ASN A 138 -4.24 -27.49 -6.64
CA ASN A 138 -4.90 -26.99 -7.84
C ASN A 138 -5.27 -25.50 -7.71
N VAL A 139 -5.58 -24.90 -8.86
CA VAL A 139 -6.03 -23.51 -8.97
C VAL A 139 -7.50 -23.52 -9.35
N THR A 140 -8.34 -22.99 -8.48
CA THR A 140 -9.79 -22.94 -8.69
C THR A 140 -10.23 -21.48 -8.77
N PRO A 141 -10.87 -21.04 -9.87
CA PRO A 141 -11.38 -19.66 -9.97
C PRO A 141 -12.50 -19.41 -8.96
N LEU A 142 -12.49 -18.24 -8.34
CA LEU A 142 -13.53 -17.75 -7.43
C LEU A 142 -14.42 -16.71 -8.09
N THR A 143 -13.94 -16.04 -9.15
CA THR A 143 -14.67 -15.10 -9.98
C THR A 143 -14.69 -15.58 -11.42
N LYS A 144 -15.57 -15.01 -12.24
CA LYS A 144 -15.63 -15.24 -13.68
C LYS A 144 -14.74 -14.23 -14.42
N PRO A 145 -14.25 -14.57 -15.63
CA PRO A 145 -13.56 -13.62 -16.49
C PRO A 145 -14.41 -12.36 -16.71
N GLY A 146 -13.79 -11.17 -16.55
CA GLY A 146 -14.45 -9.88 -16.70
C GLY A 146 -15.34 -9.45 -15.53
N GLU A 147 -15.53 -10.27 -14.49
CA GLU A 147 -16.34 -9.91 -13.32
C GLU A 147 -15.73 -8.77 -12.53
N ILE A 148 -14.40 -8.72 -12.42
CA ILE A 148 -13.67 -7.61 -11.84
C ILE A 148 -12.92 -6.90 -12.99
N HIS A 149 -13.33 -5.68 -13.28
CA HIS A 149 -12.74 -4.90 -14.36
C HIS A 149 -11.28 -4.57 -14.12
N PHE A 150 -10.45 -4.59 -15.16
CA PHE A 150 -9.04 -4.20 -15.12
C PHE A 150 -8.83 -2.78 -14.57
N ASN A 151 -9.76 -1.88 -14.82
CA ASN A 151 -9.72 -0.50 -14.31
C ASN A 151 -9.84 -0.42 -12.78
N SER A 152 -10.29 -1.50 -12.11
CA SER A 152 -10.33 -1.59 -10.63
C SER A 152 -8.97 -1.96 -10.01
N ARG A 153 -7.91 -2.11 -10.81
CA ARG A 153 -6.58 -2.41 -10.32
C ARG A 153 -6.10 -1.37 -9.29
N PRO A 154 -5.32 -1.78 -8.29
CA PRO A 154 -4.67 -0.84 -7.40
C PRO A 154 -3.70 0.05 -8.19
N TYR A 155 -3.44 1.23 -7.67
CA TYR A 155 -2.43 2.14 -8.19
C TYR A 155 -1.04 1.59 -7.83
N ASP A 156 -0.14 1.48 -8.79
CA ASP A 156 1.18 0.90 -8.61
C ASP A 156 2.31 1.70 -9.32
N GLY A 157 3.56 1.27 -9.11
CA GLY A 157 4.72 1.94 -9.67
C GLY A 157 4.82 1.85 -11.20
N VAL A 158 4.18 0.88 -11.84
CA VAL A 158 4.13 0.76 -13.30
C VAL A 158 3.24 1.87 -13.86
N GLU A 159 2.07 2.04 -13.27
CA GLU A 159 1.13 3.09 -13.64
C GLU A 159 1.71 4.49 -13.43
N VAL A 160 2.36 4.71 -12.26
CA VAL A 160 3.05 5.99 -11.96
C VAL A 160 4.06 6.33 -13.04
N LYS A 161 4.92 5.37 -13.40
CA LYS A 161 5.95 5.60 -14.41
C LYS A 161 5.36 6.02 -15.76
N VAL A 162 4.28 5.37 -16.19
CA VAL A 162 3.60 5.70 -17.44
C VAL A 162 2.98 7.10 -17.37
N LEU A 163 2.37 7.45 -16.25
CA LEU A 163 1.79 8.79 -16.04
C LEU A 163 2.87 9.87 -16.03
N ASP A 164 4.03 9.63 -15.41
CA ASP A 164 5.17 10.55 -15.42
C ASP A 164 5.69 10.77 -16.83
N ASP A 165 5.89 9.70 -17.60
CA ASP A 165 6.36 9.77 -18.99
C ASP A 165 5.35 10.55 -19.86
N LEU A 166 4.04 10.33 -19.67
CA LEU A 166 2.97 11.00 -20.40
C LEU A 166 2.91 12.50 -20.11
N LEU A 167 2.99 12.89 -18.83
CA LEU A 167 2.88 14.29 -18.39
C LEU A 167 4.18 15.08 -18.58
N HIS A 168 5.31 14.43 -18.83
CA HIS A 168 6.61 15.10 -18.95
C HIS A 168 6.64 16.22 -19.99
N ASN A 169 6.02 16.01 -21.14
CA ASN A 169 5.96 17.03 -22.21
C ASN A 169 5.06 18.19 -21.83
N ASP A 170 3.96 17.94 -21.14
CA ASP A 170 3.04 18.97 -20.67
C ASP A 170 3.70 19.88 -19.63
N MET A 171 4.54 19.29 -18.77
CA MET A 171 5.32 20.08 -17.81
C MET A 171 6.30 21.05 -18.51
N LYS A 172 6.87 20.68 -19.66
CA LYS A 172 7.69 21.60 -20.47
C LYS A 172 6.87 22.76 -21.02
N VAL A 173 5.65 22.49 -21.48
CA VAL A 173 4.74 23.53 -21.99
C VAL A 173 4.34 24.49 -20.88
N LEU A 174 4.19 24.00 -19.64
CA LEU A 174 3.85 24.77 -18.45
C LEU A 174 5.02 25.51 -17.82
N GLU A 175 6.26 25.35 -18.32
CA GLU A 175 7.46 25.88 -17.67
C GLU A 175 7.39 27.39 -17.37
N THR A 176 6.93 28.22 -18.30
CA THR A 176 6.81 29.66 -18.10
C THR A 176 5.82 29.99 -16.98
N LEU A 177 4.65 29.33 -16.97
CA LEU A 177 3.65 29.50 -15.92
C LEU A 177 4.22 29.10 -14.56
N MET A 178 4.91 27.96 -14.48
CA MET A 178 5.48 27.46 -13.21
C MET A 178 6.57 28.41 -12.70
N ARG A 179 7.48 28.86 -13.54
CA ARG A 179 8.53 29.83 -13.14
C ARG A 179 7.96 31.14 -12.64
N GLU A 180 6.99 31.71 -13.35
CA GLU A 180 6.39 32.99 -12.95
C GLU A 180 5.55 32.90 -11.66
N SER A 181 4.88 31.76 -11.47
CA SER A 181 3.96 31.57 -10.35
C SER A 181 4.62 31.05 -9.09
N PHE A 182 5.65 30.20 -9.22
CA PHE A 182 6.13 29.35 -8.13
C PHE A 182 7.63 29.56 -7.81
N ASP A 183 8.02 30.79 -7.50
CA ASP A 183 9.37 31.13 -7.05
C ASP A 183 10.47 30.64 -8.03
N ASN A 184 10.29 30.90 -9.33
CA ASN A 184 11.18 30.48 -10.42
C ASN A 184 11.46 28.95 -10.45
N ALA A 185 10.52 28.14 -9.97
CA ALA A 185 10.66 26.70 -9.93
C ALA A 185 10.58 26.06 -11.32
N THR A 186 11.33 24.97 -11.50
CA THR A 186 11.41 24.19 -12.74
C THR A 186 11.07 22.72 -12.49
N PHE A 187 10.48 22.08 -13.48
CA PHE A 187 10.26 20.64 -13.48
C PHE A 187 11.36 19.94 -14.30
N PRO A 188 11.93 18.83 -13.86
CA PRO A 188 11.68 18.08 -12.61
C PRO A 188 12.63 18.48 -11.46
N ASN A 189 13.38 19.59 -11.55
CA ASN A 189 14.42 19.88 -10.57
C ASN A 189 13.88 20.37 -9.23
N ASP A 190 12.83 21.20 -9.28
CA ASP A 190 12.27 21.88 -8.11
C ASP A 190 10.82 21.45 -7.82
N LEU A 191 10.17 20.82 -8.78
CA LEU A 191 8.78 20.41 -8.74
C LEU A 191 8.64 18.93 -9.02
N TYR A 192 7.61 18.33 -8.45
CA TYR A 192 7.23 16.94 -8.72
C TYR A 192 5.73 16.86 -9.01
N ILE A 193 5.33 15.75 -9.61
CA ILE A 193 3.92 15.42 -9.83
C ILE A 193 3.48 14.49 -8.71
N PHE A 194 2.47 14.91 -7.99
CA PHE A 194 1.81 14.09 -6.99
C PHE A 194 0.51 13.53 -7.57
N TYR A 195 0.36 12.23 -7.50
CA TYR A 195 -0.87 11.54 -7.87
C TYR A 195 -1.68 11.27 -6.60
N TYR A 196 -2.98 11.53 -6.64
CA TYR A 196 -3.83 11.20 -5.51
C TYR A 196 -3.83 9.70 -5.30
N ASN A 197 -3.33 9.27 -4.15
CA ASN A 197 -3.24 7.87 -3.73
C ASN A 197 -4.61 7.27 -3.32
N GLY A 198 -5.70 7.98 -3.55
CA GLY A 198 -7.03 7.42 -3.42
C GLY A 198 -7.30 6.44 -4.56
N PRO A 199 -8.34 5.61 -4.46
CA PRO A 199 -8.74 4.79 -5.59
C PRO A 199 -9.00 5.73 -6.77
N PRO A 200 -8.43 5.43 -7.95
CA PRO A 200 -8.67 6.22 -9.13
C PRO A 200 -10.16 6.33 -9.37
N ARG A 201 -10.61 7.48 -9.79
CA ARG A 201 -12.03 7.64 -10.11
C ARG A 201 -12.37 6.74 -11.29
N MET A 202 -13.32 5.86 -11.07
CA MET A 202 -13.93 5.07 -12.12
C MET A 202 -15.12 5.85 -12.66
N THR A 203 -15.08 6.21 -13.94
CA THR A 203 -16.19 6.81 -14.68
C THR A 203 -16.83 5.78 -15.58
N THR A 204 -17.95 6.12 -16.21
CA THR A 204 -18.55 5.30 -17.29
C THR A 204 -17.61 5.13 -18.48
N GLU A 205 -16.65 6.05 -18.65
CA GLU A 205 -15.66 6.05 -19.72
C GLU A 205 -14.37 5.34 -19.37
N GLY A 206 -14.20 4.93 -18.09
CA GLY A 206 -13.04 4.17 -17.63
C GLY A 206 -12.40 4.73 -16.37
N ARG A 207 -11.06 4.63 -16.32
CA ARG A 207 -10.25 5.02 -15.17
C ARG A 207 -9.68 6.43 -15.36
N GLU A 208 -9.75 7.24 -14.30
CA GLU A 208 -9.15 8.57 -14.26
C GLU A 208 -8.22 8.70 -13.05
N THR A 209 -7.06 9.31 -13.27
CA THR A 209 -6.11 9.63 -12.22
C THR A 209 -5.93 11.14 -12.13
N ARG A 210 -6.11 11.70 -10.94
CA ARG A 210 -5.83 13.12 -10.67
C ARG A 210 -4.36 13.30 -10.34
N PHE A 211 -3.78 14.39 -10.81
CA PHE A 211 -2.45 14.82 -10.45
C PHE A 211 -2.44 16.27 -9.94
N VAL A 212 -1.47 16.57 -9.10
CA VAL A 212 -1.20 17.92 -8.58
C VAL A 212 0.30 18.13 -8.60
N ILE A 213 0.71 19.35 -8.91
CA ILE A 213 2.12 19.73 -8.83
C ILE A 213 2.45 20.18 -7.41
N GLY A 214 3.63 19.86 -6.93
CA GLY A 214 4.08 20.24 -5.60
C GLY A 214 5.57 20.48 -5.50
N PHE A 215 5.99 21.12 -4.40
CA PHE A 215 7.39 21.17 -4.03
C PHE A 215 7.77 19.91 -3.25
N PRO A 216 8.92 19.29 -3.54
CA PRO A 216 9.39 18.15 -2.77
C PRO A 216 9.60 18.55 -1.31
N ALA A 217 9.12 17.73 -0.40
CA ALA A 217 9.41 17.86 1.01
C ALA A 217 10.81 17.32 1.32
N LEU A 218 11.43 17.84 2.37
CA LEU A 218 12.74 17.36 2.80
C LEU A 218 12.67 15.99 3.49
N GLU A 219 11.51 15.59 3.97
CA GLU A 219 11.29 14.37 4.75
C GLU A 219 9.89 13.80 4.45
N GLU A 220 9.81 12.92 3.47
CA GLU A 220 8.70 11.97 3.21
C GLU A 220 7.22 12.47 3.30
N LEU A 221 6.97 13.78 3.40
CA LEU A 221 5.64 14.37 3.48
C LEU A 221 5.35 15.32 2.31
N ASP A 222 5.59 14.84 1.09
CA ASP A 222 5.42 15.61 -0.15
C ASP A 222 4.02 16.19 -0.32
N VAL A 223 3.01 15.53 0.26
CA VAL A 223 1.60 15.93 0.19
C VAL A 223 1.26 17.29 0.84
N ILE A 224 2.18 17.87 1.61
CA ILE A 224 1.92 19.13 2.35
C ILE A 224 2.21 20.36 1.49
N ASN A 225 3.03 20.24 0.46
CA ASN A 225 3.54 21.34 -0.33
C ASN A 225 2.90 21.43 -1.72
N LEU A 226 1.62 21.08 -1.81
CA LEU A 226 0.89 21.10 -3.07
C LEU A 226 0.69 22.54 -3.56
N LEU A 227 0.76 22.70 -4.87
CA LEU A 227 0.58 23.97 -5.59
C LEU A 227 -0.77 23.98 -6.32
N PRO A 228 -1.34 25.13 -6.58
CA PRO A 228 -2.65 25.24 -7.22
C PRO A 228 -2.57 25.02 -8.75
N LEU A 229 -1.87 23.98 -9.17
CA LEU A 229 -1.76 23.50 -10.54
C LEU A 229 -2.02 21.99 -10.55
N SER A 230 -3.11 21.58 -11.16
CA SER A 230 -3.57 20.20 -11.13
C SER A 230 -4.23 19.80 -12.46
N GLY A 231 -4.52 18.53 -12.59
CA GLY A 231 -5.22 18.01 -13.75
C GLY A 231 -5.68 16.56 -13.56
N THR A 232 -6.23 16.02 -14.63
CA THR A 232 -6.75 14.65 -14.69
C THR A 232 -6.23 13.98 -15.95
N VAL A 233 -5.83 12.72 -15.81
CA VAL A 233 -5.45 11.84 -16.91
C VAL A 233 -6.51 10.75 -17.04
N HIS A 234 -7.02 10.57 -18.24
CA HIS A 234 -7.82 9.42 -18.61
C HIS A 234 -6.87 8.27 -18.92
N ASN A 235 -6.94 7.18 -18.15
CA ASN A 235 -5.98 6.08 -18.20
C ASN A 235 -6.63 4.68 -18.11
N PRO A 236 -7.56 4.37 -19.05
CA PRO A 236 -8.28 3.10 -19.05
C PRO A 236 -7.40 1.94 -19.53
N GLY A 237 -7.77 0.73 -19.12
CA GLY A 237 -7.18 -0.50 -19.64
C GLY A 237 -5.66 -0.62 -19.43
N ASN A 238 -5.04 -1.42 -20.28
CA ASN A 238 -3.60 -1.68 -20.31
C ASN A 238 -2.88 -1.11 -21.54
N ASN A 239 -3.65 -0.61 -22.53
CA ASN A 239 -3.08 0.05 -23.72
C ASN A 239 -2.75 1.51 -23.41
N VAL A 240 -1.48 1.80 -23.19
CA VAL A 240 -0.99 3.15 -22.84
C VAL A 240 -1.27 4.18 -23.95
N SER A 241 -1.46 3.75 -25.21
CA SER A 241 -1.77 4.67 -26.31
C SER A 241 -3.15 5.31 -26.18
N ASP A 242 -4.04 4.74 -25.36
CA ASP A 242 -5.38 5.29 -25.10
C ASP A 242 -5.36 6.31 -23.96
N TRP A 243 -4.22 6.45 -23.27
CA TRP A 243 -4.10 7.34 -22.12
C TRP A 243 -3.80 8.77 -22.56
N HIS A 244 -4.52 9.71 -21.99
CA HIS A 244 -4.31 11.13 -22.29
C HIS A 244 -4.73 12.04 -21.14
N PRO A 245 -3.99 13.12 -20.89
CA PRO A 245 -4.44 14.20 -20.02
C PRO A 245 -5.60 14.95 -20.67
N HIS A 246 -6.62 15.34 -19.91
CA HIS A 246 -7.78 16.01 -20.50
C HIS A 246 -8.34 17.18 -19.69
N SER A 247 -7.86 17.43 -18.51
CA SER A 247 -8.35 18.52 -17.67
C SER A 247 -7.19 19.14 -16.89
N TYR A 248 -7.04 20.46 -17.06
CA TYR A 248 -6.03 21.23 -16.35
C TYR A 248 -6.68 22.36 -15.57
N TYR A 249 -6.22 22.58 -14.38
CA TYR A 249 -6.70 23.63 -13.49
C TYR A 249 -5.53 24.43 -12.94
N TYR A 250 -5.69 25.75 -12.89
CA TYR A 250 -4.77 26.65 -12.23
C TYR A 250 -5.55 27.61 -11.33
N LEU A 251 -5.27 27.65 -10.01
CA LEU A 251 -6.04 28.38 -9.02
C LEU A 251 -7.55 28.09 -9.07
N ASN A 252 -7.92 26.81 -9.25
CA ASN A 252 -9.29 26.34 -9.42
C ASN A 252 -10.01 26.97 -10.64
N GLN A 253 -9.27 27.55 -11.59
CA GLN A 253 -9.79 28.04 -12.84
C GLN A 253 -9.58 26.97 -13.93
N GLY A 254 -10.61 26.64 -14.65
CA GLY A 254 -10.67 25.54 -15.62
C GLY A 254 -12.03 24.85 -15.60
N PRO A 255 -12.19 23.65 -16.17
CA PRO A 255 -11.13 22.85 -16.81
C PRO A 255 -10.69 23.39 -18.17
N TYR A 256 -9.40 23.28 -18.43
CA TYR A 256 -8.84 23.44 -19.76
C TYR A 256 -8.61 22.05 -20.35
N SER A 257 -9.16 21.77 -21.51
CA SER A 257 -9.07 20.45 -22.16
C SER A 257 -7.65 20.10 -22.63
N THR A 258 -6.80 21.10 -22.82
CA THR A 258 -5.40 20.93 -23.22
C THR A 258 -4.47 21.81 -22.38
N VAL A 259 -3.23 21.35 -22.20
CA VAL A 259 -2.20 22.14 -21.54
C VAL A 259 -1.95 23.46 -22.25
N GLN A 260 -1.99 23.47 -23.61
CA GLN A 260 -1.84 24.69 -24.41
C GLN A 260 -2.94 25.70 -24.14
N GLY A 261 -4.19 25.25 -24.00
CA GLY A 261 -5.34 26.12 -23.67
C GLY A 261 -5.16 26.85 -22.34
N LEU A 262 -4.61 26.15 -21.31
CA LEU A 262 -4.27 26.77 -20.05
C LEU A 262 -3.14 27.81 -20.21
N VAL A 263 -2.09 27.48 -20.96
CA VAL A 263 -0.94 28.40 -21.19
C VAL A 263 -1.37 29.62 -21.97
N ASP A 264 -2.24 29.48 -22.95
CA ASP A 264 -2.77 30.61 -23.73
C ASP A 264 -3.63 31.54 -22.85
N ALA A 265 -4.51 30.99 -22.03
CA ALA A 265 -5.28 31.75 -21.04
C ALA A 265 -4.36 32.49 -20.05
N TYR A 266 -3.28 31.85 -19.62
CA TYR A 266 -2.29 32.46 -18.74
C TYR A 266 -1.55 33.62 -19.45
N LYS A 267 -1.03 33.41 -20.65
CA LYS A 267 -0.30 34.42 -21.43
C LYS A 267 -1.18 35.61 -21.78
N ASN A 268 -2.44 35.37 -22.15
CA ASN A 268 -3.40 36.41 -22.54
C ASN A 268 -4.00 37.16 -21.32
N ASN A 269 -3.58 36.83 -20.10
CA ASN A 269 -4.11 37.42 -18.85
C ASN A 269 -5.63 37.28 -18.69
N THR A 270 -6.23 36.20 -19.22
CA THR A 270 -7.66 35.93 -19.08
C THR A 270 -8.00 35.21 -17.77
N ILE A 271 -6.98 34.80 -17.01
CA ILE A 271 -7.10 34.12 -15.72
C ILE A 271 -6.33 34.86 -14.62
N ARG A 272 -6.76 34.65 -13.39
CA ARG A 272 -6.02 35.15 -12.22
C ARG A 272 -4.68 34.44 -12.14
N LYS A 273 -3.66 35.17 -11.68
CA LYS A 273 -2.31 34.66 -11.51
C LYS A 273 -1.87 34.79 -10.05
N VAL A 274 -1.08 33.84 -9.60
CA VAL A 274 -0.37 33.91 -8.31
C VAL A 274 1.12 34.05 -8.59
N ARG A 275 1.82 34.76 -7.72
CA ARG A 275 3.28 34.79 -7.69
C ARG A 275 3.72 34.59 -6.25
N LEU A 276 4.37 33.49 -6.02
CA LEU A 276 5.01 33.26 -4.74
C LEU A 276 6.21 34.19 -4.58
N PRO A 277 6.46 34.74 -3.39
CA PRO A 277 7.60 35.62 -3.17
C PRO A 277 8.93 34.85 -3.38
N ALA A 278 9.94 35.61 -3.82
CA ALA A 278 11.28 35.07 -3.99
C ALA A 278 11.79 34.45 -2.67
N GLY A 279 12.35 33.26 -2.73
CA GLY A 279 12.81 32.52 -1.56
C GLY A 279 11.71 31.78 -0.80
N TYR A 280 10.49 31.74 -1.29
CA TYR A 280 9.39 30.99 -0.66
C TYR A 280 9.76 29.52 -0.41
N ARG A 281 10.42 28.87 -1.37
CA ARG A 281 10.90 27.47 -1.25
C ARG A 281 11.82 27.25 -0.04
N ASN A 282 12.57 28.26 0.36
CA ASN A 282 13.44 28.15 1.53
C ASN A 282 12.65 28.09 2.84
N THR A 283 11.42 28.60 2.84
CA THR A 283 10.53 28.51 4.01
C THR A 283 9.95 27.10 4.17
N LEU A 284 9.76 26.40 3.06
CA LEU A 284 9.24 25.01 3.04
C LEU A 284 10.31 23.98 3.45
N ARG A 285 11.58 24.34 3.35
CA ARG A 285 12.71 23.51 3.79
C ARG A 285 12.87 23.42 5.30
N ARG A 286 12.01 24.08 6.08
CA ARG A 286 11.98 23.86 7.52
C ARG A 286 11.49 22.45 7.78
N LYS A 287 12.33 21.67 8.43
CA LYS A 287 11.97 20.33 8.90
C LYS A 287 10.72 20.44 9.76
N LEU A 288 9.66 19.72 9.41
CA LEU A 288 8.44 19.58 10.24
C LEU A 288 8.78 19.01 11.62
N PHE A 289 9.76 18.13 11.65
CA PHE A 289 10.38 17.63 12.87
C PHE A 289 11.85 18.06 12.81
N PRO A 290 12.26 19.08 13.55
CA PRO A 290 13.68 19.36 13.62
C PRO A 290 14.37 18.07 14.03
N GLU A 291 15.24 17.53 13.14
CA GLU A 291 16.25 16.60 13.63
C GLU A 291 16.80 17.21 14.89
N LYS A 292 17.19 16.40 15.84
CA LYS A 292 17.86 16.86 17.05
C LYS A 292 18.84 17.94 16.64
N ASP A 293 18.33 19.17 16.58
CA ASP A 293 19.17 20.31 16.38
C ASP A 293 20.00 20.37 17.67
N ASN A 294 21.27 19.98 17.55
CA ASN A 294 22.19 20.06 18.65
C ASN A 294 22.32 21.49 19.21
N SER A 295 21.70 22.48 18.55
CA SER A 295 21.61 23.86 19.01
C SER A 295 20.47 24.09 20.02
N LEU A 296 19.49 23.19 20.12
CA LEU A 296 18.48 23.27 21.17
C LEU A 296 19.04 22.64 22.44
N PRO A 297 18.90 23.35 23.59
CA PRO A 297 19.33 22.75 24.85
C PRO A 297 18.60 21.40 25.01
N LEU A 298 19.37 20.35 25.28
CA LEU A 298 18.81 19.07 25.65
C LEU A 298 17.78 19.31 26.74
N ARG A 299 16.60 18.67 26.61
CA ARG A 299 15.63 18.71 27.69
C ARG A 299 16.34 18.34 28.98
N GLU A 300 16.17 19.17 30.00
CA GLU A 300 16.60 18.80 31.35
C GLU A 300 16.15 17.37 31.62
N TYR A 301 17.07 16.50 32.03
CA TYR A 301 16.83 15.06 32.18
C TYR A 301 16.71 14.23 30.88
N ALA A 302 17.26 14.69 29.74
CA ALA A 302 17.32 13.88 28.52
C ALA A 302 18.00 12.51 28.72
N ASP A 303 18.91 12.44 29.70
CA ASP A 303 19.63 11.22 30.08
C ASP A 303 18.80 10.27 30.96
N HIS A 304 17.67 10.71 31.46
CA HIS A 304 16.82 9.89 32.30
C HIS A 304 15.83 9.12 31.43
N PRO A 305 15.68 7.80 31.66
CA PRO A 305 14.68 7.03 30.92
C PRO A 305 13.28 7.61 31.25
N GLY A 306 12.48 7.86 30.20
CA GLY A 306 11.09 8.26 30.37
C GLY A 306 10.28 7.24 31.18
N ALA A 307 9.13 7.63 31.68
CA ALA A 307 8.21 6.77 32.40
C ALA A 307 7.94 5.49 31.59
N ARG A 308 8.05 4.34 32.24
CA ARG A 308 7.79 3.02 31.65
C ARG A 308 6.70 2.33 32.45
N SER A 309 5.74 1.75 31.74
CA SER A 309 4.77 0.84 32.34
C SER A 309 5.32 -0.57 32.24
N TYR A 310 5.28 -1.33 33.35
CA TYR A 310 5.64 -2.73 33.35
C TYR A 310 4.69 -3.53 34.26
N MET A 311 4.61 -4.82 34.01
CA MET A 311 3.77 -5.74 34.78
C MET A 311 4.69 -6.56 35.72
N PRO A 312 4.74 -6.26 37.03
CA PRO A 312 5.70 -6.88 37.94
C PRO A 312 5.61 -8.41 38.04
N LYS A 313 4.41 -8.94 37.78
CA LYS A 313 4.11 -10.39 37.80
C LYS A 313 4.02 -11.00 36.39
N GLY A 314 4.49 -10.27 35.37
CA GLY A 314 4.35 -10.66 33.97
C GLY A 314 3.01 -10.27 33.35
N PRO A 315 2.85 -10.46 32.02
CA PRO A 315 1.62 -10.09 31.31
C PRO A 315 0.44 -10.94 31.76
N ARG A 316 -0.75 -10.34 31.81
CA ARG A 316 -2.02 -11.03 32.11
C ARG A 316 -2.54 -11.85 30.95
N PHE A 317 -1.80 -11.94 29.87
CA PHE A 317 -2.14 -12.68 28.68
C PHE A 317 -1.02 -13.62 28.28
N SER A 318 -1.35 -14.66 27.53
CA SER A 318 -0.39 -15.54 26.87
C SER A 318 -0.71 -15.63 25.39
N ILE A 319 0.33 -15.78 24.58
CA ILE A 319 0.22 -15.93 23.11
C ILE A 319 0.94 -17.23 22.75
N SER A 320 0.25 -18.08 22.00
CA SER A 320 0.81 -19.29 21.41
C SER A 320 0.40 -19.36 19.94
N GLY A 321 1.35 -19.13 19.04
CA GLY A 321 1.04 -18.92 17.62
C GLY A 321 0.08 -17.75 17.43
N THR A 322 -1.10 -18.03 16.88
CA THR A 322 -2.18 -17.03 16.72
C THR A 322 -3.14 -16.99 17.89
N LYS A 323 -3.04 -17.94 18.84
CA LYS A 323 -3.96 -18.06 19.97
C LYS A 323 -3.57 -17.14 21.10
N VAL A 324 -4.50 -16.31 21.51
CA VAL A 324 -4.39 -15.43 22.68
C VAL A 324 -5.30 -15.95 23.79
N LYS A 325 -4.79 -15.99 25.00
CA LYS A 325 -5.57 -16.17 26.23
C LYS A 325 -5.37 -14.95 27.12
N TRP A 326 -6.45 -14.30 27.51
CA TRP A 326 -6.45 -13.15 28.41
C TRP A 326 -7.55 -13.28 29.43
N MET A 327 -7.16 -13.51 30.69
CA MET A 327 -8.12 -13.81 31.75
C MET A 327 -9.00 -15.02 31.35
N ASP A 328 -10.31 -14.87 31.35
CA ASP A 328 -11.28 -15.90 30.92
C ASP A 328 -11.53 -15.96 29.41
N TRP A 329 -10.91 -15.05 28.65
CA TRP A 329 -11.05 -14.99 27.20
C TRP A 329 -9.99 -15.81 26.48
N SER A 330 -10.39 -16.41 25.37
CA SER A 330 -9.44 -16.96 24.38
C SER A 330 -9.96 -16.76 22.97
N PHE A 331 -9.05 -16.49 22.04
CA PHE A 331 -9.34 -16.28 20.63
C PHE A 331 -8.09 -16.47 19.78
N HIS A 332 -8.27 -16.62 18.47
CA HIS A 332 -7.18 -16.60 17.50
C HIS A 332 -7.18 -15.26 16.78
N ILE A 333 -5.97 -14.68 16.61
CA ILE A 333 -5.77 -13.48 15.79
C ILE A 333 -5.42 -13.93 14.38
N SER A 334 -6.03 -13.32 13.40
CA SER A 334 -5.74 -13.49 11.98
C SER A 334 -5.93 -12.16 11.27
N GLY A 335 -5.71 -12.13 9.98
CA GLY A 335 -5.92 -10.97 9.14
C GLY A 335 -5.40 -11.24 7.74
N GLY A 336 -5.69 -10.34 6.83
CA GLY A 336 -5.22 -10.37 5.45
C GLY A 336 -5.08 -8.96 4.90
N GLN A 337 -4.39 -8.83 3.79
CA GLN A 337 -4.13 -7.53 3.16
C GLN A 337 -5.41 -6.75 2.84
N LEU A 338 -6.51 -7.47 2.53
CA LEU A 338 -7.79 -6.86 2.16
C LEU A 338 -8.85 -6.93 3.26
N LYS A 339 -8.64 -7.74 4.30
CA LYS A 339 -9.65 -7.99 5.35
C LYS A 339 -9.26 -7.37 6.68
N GLY A 340 -8.31 -6.58 6.86
CA GLY A 340 -7.95 -6.05 8.16
C GLY A 340 -7.80 -7.13 9.25
N PRO A 341 -7.74 -6.76 10.52
CA PRO A 341 -7.65 -7.70 11.64
C PRO A 341 -8.94 -8.50 11.83
N ALA A 342 -8.77 -9.79 12.10
CA ALA A 342 -9.85 -10.72 12.38
C ALA A 342 -9.56 -11.56 13.62
N LEU A 343 -10.59 -11.87 14.38
CA LEU A 343 -10.56 -12.76 15.52
C LEU A 343 -11.41 -13.99 15.20
N PHE A 344 -10.88 -15.17 15.51
CA PHE A 344 -11.58 -16.43 15.30
C PHE A 344 -11.70 -17.21 16.62
N ASP A 345 -12.76 -18.04 16.71
CA ASP A 345 -13.05 -18.89 17.84
C ASP A 345 -12.99 -18.15 19.19
N ILE A 346 -13.75 -17.09 19.28
CA ILE A 346 -13.79 -16.22 20.45
C ILE A 346 -14.59 -16.91 21.56
N ARG A 347 -13.95 -17.10 22.71
CA ARG A 347 -14.52 -17.79 23.87
C ARG A 347 -14.40 -16.97 25.14
N PHE A 348 -15.37 -17.13 25.99
CA PHE A 348 -15.38 -16.67 27.37
C PHE A 348 -15.66 -17.85 28.31
N LYS A 349 -14.82 -18.08 29.31
CA LYS A 349 -14.89 -19.23 30.21
C LYS A 349 -15.08 -20.57 29.49
N GLY A 350 -14.40 -20.74 28.36
CA GLY A 350 -14.47 -21.94 27.53
C GLY A 350 -15.68 -22.02 26.58
N ASN A 351 -16.72 -21.23 26.78
CA ASN A 351 -17.89 -21.20 25.90
C ASN A 351 -17.66 -20.30 24.71
N ARG A 352 -17.97 -20.77 23.48
CA ARG A 352 -17.85 -19.97 22.26
C ARG A 352 -18.91 -18.87 22.23
N ILE A 353 -18.45 -17.63 22.14
CA ILE A 353 -19.29 -16.45 22.02
C ILE A 353 -19.51 -16.10 20.55
N ALA A 354 -18.43 -16.14 19.74
CA ALA A 354 -18.49 -15.92 18.30
C ALA A 354 -17.45 -16.78 17.59
N TYR A 355 -17.73 -17.16 16.35
CA TYR A 355 -16.77 -17.88 15.53
C TYR A 355 -15.79 -16.93 14.84
N GLU A 356 -16.28 -15.85 14.30
CA GLU A 356 -15.49 -14.84 13.57
C GLU A 356 -15.99 -13.44 13.93
N LEU A 357 -15.07 -12.55 14.20
CA LEU A 357 -15.26 -11.11 14.28
C LEU A 357 -14.15 -10.46 13.48
N ALA A 358 -14.49 -9.80 12.40
CA ALA A 358 -13.53 -9.16 11.51
C ALA A 358 -13.91 -7.70 11.30
N VAL A 359 -12.88 -6.86 11.17
CA VAL A 359 -13.05 -5.54 10.59
C VAL A 359 -13.18 -5.76 9.08
N ASN A 360 -14.35 -5.42 8.55
CA ASN A 360 -14.59 -5.47 7.11
C ASN A 360 -14.05 -4.17 6.49
N ASP A 361 -14.45 -3.81 5.30
CA ASP A 361 -13.93 -2.70 4.54
C ASP A 361 -13.80 -1.41 5.38
N ILE A 362 -12.57 -0.87 5.44
CA ILE A 362 -12.30 0.44 6.05
C ILE A 362 -12.30 1.46 4.92
N ALA A 363 -13.29 2.32 4.89
CA ALA A 363 -13.32 3.48 4.02
C ALA A 363 -12.96 4.73 4.83
N LEU A 364 -11.93 5.43 4.39
CA LEU A 364 -11.55 6.73 4.92
C LEU A 364 -11.78 7.78 3.83
N GLU A 365 -12.67 8.71 4.11
CA GLU A 365 -12.89 9.87 3.25
C GLU A 365 -12.22 11.08 3.88
N TYR A 366 -11.23 11.62 3.17
CA TYR A 366 -10.68 12.91 3.51
C TYR A 366 -11.45 13.95 2.71
N ALA A 367 -12.35 14.66 3.37
CA ALA A 367 -13.00 15.80 2.75
C ALA A 367 -11.94 16.86 2.48
N THR A 368 -11.51 16.96 1.25
CA THR A 368 -10.79 18.13 0.76
C THR A 368 -11.86 19.04 0.18
N ASP A 369 -12.15 20.14 0.87
CA ASP A 369 -12.85 21.24 0.24
C ASP A 369 -12.01 21.68 -0.97
N ALA A 370 -12.54 21.38 -2.17
CA ALA A 370 -11.92 21.72 -3.43
C ALA A 370 -12.04 23.22 -3.70
#